data_c1e796287550d100fe2e887a28f97bde
#
_entry.id   c1e796287550d100fe2e887a28f97bde
#
_cell.length_a   1.000
_cell.length_b   1.000
_cell.length_c   1.000
_cell.angle_alpha   90.00
_cell.angle_beta   90.00
_cell.angle_gamma   90.00
#
_symmetry.space_group_name_H-M   'P 1'
#
loop_
_entity.id
_entity.type
_entity.pdbx_description
1 polymer ?
#
loop_
_entity_poly.entity_id
_entity_poly.type
_entity_poly.pdbx_seq_one_letter_code
_entity_poly.pdbx_strand_id
1 'polypeptide(L)'
;MSGLFSECVQKSQQLHRALERLREVCELLQLPAIESRRWYELFVNKLLPQLRDDSFLVVAVVGGTNIGKSVIFNHIAGCRASSTGPLASGTRHPVCLVPSGFAETHDLESIFPGFCLCEWEAPEDAVRESPEDLLFWRISESVPPRLLVLDTPDIDSDVRVNWRRADKIRQCADVLIAVLTQQKYNDAAVKQFFRRGAIEDKAVIIVFNQCVLPEDEAYWPLWLDTFCGETGIRPEFVYVAPNDRQAAESNRLPFWERPFADRKSLPEASSSSVRLEADDEPRDLSADLARLRFGEIKLRTLSGALARLLDQDSGVPSFLDEIRSRSEEFQSAIDLLGTQDLARIDHWPTLPNSVLVSAIRCWWRSQREGWPARVHDFYNRIAAGLVWPLRRLRRSVRDPADRGIPPARVASDSGYGGTGLCATAMVERMRERSIASPVAGAA
;
A
#
# COMPACT_ATOMS: atom_id res chain seq x y z
N MET A 1 -27.73 -19.03 4.99
CA MET A 1 -26.57 -18.11 4.86
C MET A 1 -25.23 -18.77 5.13
N SER A 2 -25.12 -19.81 6.00
CA SER A 2 -23.84 -20.46 6.33
C SER A 2 -23.11 -21.12 5.13
N GLY A 3 -23.83 -21.72 4.17
CA GLY A 3 -23.21 -22.42 3.04
C GLY A 3 -22.47 -21.51 2.05
N LEU A 4 -23.06 -20.37 1.69
CA LEU A 4 -22.43 -19.37 0.80
C LEU A 4 -21.21 -18.72 1.43
N PHE A 5 -21.25 -18.46 2.73
CA PHE A 5 -20.13 -17.89 3.46
C PHE A 5 -18.96 -18.89 3.50
N SER A 6 -19.22 -20.17 3.85
CA SER A 6 -18.20 -21.22 3.86
C SER A 6 -17.58 -21.44 2.49
N GLU A 7 -18.37 -21.38 1.40
CA GLU A 7 -17.86 -21.45 0.04
C GLU A 7 -16.97 -20.25 -0.31
N CYS A 8 -17.35 -19.04 0.10
CA CYS A 8 -16.55 -17.83 -0.08
C CYS A 8 -15.20 -17.94 0.64
N VAL A 9 -15.20 -18.43 1.89
CA VAL A 9 -13.96 -18.69 2.67
C VAL A 9 -13.05 -19.65 1.92
N GLN A 10 -13.60 -20.80 1.48
CA GLN A 10 -12.81 -21.81 0.77
C GLN A 10 -12.23 -21.29 -0.54
N LYS A 11 -13.03 -20.57 -1.33
CA LYS A 11 -12.56 -19.97 -2.60
C LYS A 11 -11.49 -18.90 -2.40
N SER A 12 -11.63 -18.08 -1.35
CA SER A 12 -10.63 -17.08 -1.00
C SER A 12 -9.30 -17.70 -0.59
N GLN A 13 -9.33 -18.78 0.20
CA GLN A 13 -8.12 -19.51 0.54
C GLN A 13 -7.47 -20.19 -0.67
N GLN A 14 -8.27 -20.73 -1.59
CA GLN A 14 -7.77 -21.31 -2.84
C GLN A 14 -7.11 -20.24 -3.71
N LEU A 15 -7.75 -19.08 -3.82
CA LEU A 15 -7.19 -17.92 -4.54
C LEU A 15 -5.87 -17.47 -3.95
N HIS A 16 -5.79 -17.34 -2.62
CA HIS A 16 -4.54 -16.96 -1.95
C HIS A 16 -3.40 -17.91 -2.30
N ARG A 17 -3.63 -19.24 -2.18
CA ARG A 17 -2.62 -20.25 -2.55
C ARG A 17 -2.23 -20.19 -4.04
N ALA A 18 -3.17 -19.86 -4.92
CA ALA A 18 -2.88 -19.70 -6.33
C ALA A 18 -2.01 -18.45 -6.60
N LEU A 19 -2.33 -17.34 -5.95
CA LEU A 19 -1.56 -16.10 -6.06
C LEU A 19 -0.14 -16.24 -5.50
N GLU A 20 0.04 -16.99 -4.42
CA GLU A 20 1.36 -17.29 -3.87
C GLU A 20 2.25 -18.05 -4.86
N ARG A 21 1.68 -19.00 -5.62
CA ARG A 21 2.42 -19.72 -6.68
C ARG A 21 2.81 -18.83 -7.86
N LEU A 22 2.08 -17.73 -8.09
CA LEU A 22 2.43 -16.77 -9.15
C LEU A 22 3.57 -15.84 -8.76
N ARG A 23 4.01 -15.83 -7.52
CA ARG A 23 5.12 -15.00 -7.03
C ARG A 23 6.40 -15.25 -7.80
N GLU A 24 6.81 -16.52 -7.94
CA GLU A 24 7.99 -16.92 -8.71
C GLU A 24 7.83 -16.58 -10.19
N VAL A 25 6.62 -16.71 -10.73
CA VAL A 25 6.33 -16.37 -12.13
C VAL A 25 6.49 -14.87 -12.37
N CYS A 26 6.07 -14.02 -11.42
CA CYS A 26 6.27 -12.58 -11.53
C CYS A 26 7.75 -12.19 -11.58
N GLU A 27 8.58 -12.81 -10.76
CA GLU A 27 10.03 -12.59 -10.80
C GLU A 27 10.64 -13.00 -12.13
N LEU A 28 10.28 -14.16 -12.66
CA LEU A 28 10.74 -14.66 -13.97
C LEU A 28 10.33 -13.74 -15.12
N LEU A 29 9.10 -13.20 -15.07
CA LEU A 29 8.56 -12.29 -16.07
C LEU A 29 8.98 -10.83 -15.86
N GLN A 30 9.76 -10.53 -14.82
CA GLN A 30 10.19 -9.17 -14.43
C GLN A 30 9.00 -8.23 -14.19
N LEU A 31 7.93 -8.74 -13.62
CA LEU A 31 6.76 -7.96 -13.20
C LEU A 31 6.96 -7.41 -11.78
N PRO A 32 6.29 -6.31 -11.43
CA PRO A 32 6.27 -5.84 -10.04
C PRO A 32 5.76 -6.92 -9.10
N ALA A 33 6.36 -7.01 -7.92
CA ALA A 33 5.97 -7.98 -6.90
C ALA A 33 4.48 -7.87 -6.56
N ILE A 34 3.81 -9.00 -6.37
CA ILE A 34 2.38 -9.06 -6.09
C ILE A 34 2.03 -8.31 -4.79
N GLU A 35 2.95 -8.30 -3.82
CA GLU A 35 2.83 -7.61 -2.54
C GLU A 35 2.77 -6.07 -2.68
N SER A 36 3.28 -5.53 -3.78
CA SER A 36 3.18 -4.09 -4.07
C SER A 36 1.80 -3.68 -4.59
N ARG A 37 0.92 -4.63 -4.86
CA ARG A 37 -0.41 -4.39 -5.41
C ARG A 37 -1.41 -4.08 -4.28
N ARG A 38 -2.09 -2.95 -4.37
CA ARG A 38 -3.06 -2.52 -3.37
C ARG A 38 -4.21 -3.52 -3.14
N TRP A 39 -4.70 -4.17 -4.20
CA TRP A 39 -5.74 -5.19 -4.08
C TRP A 39 -5.26 -6.43 -3.32
N TYR A 40 -3.97 -6.79 -3.45
CA TYR A 40 -3.38 -7.92 -2.72
C TYR A 40 -3.22 -7.59 -1.23
N GLU A 41 -2.78 -6.38 -0.91
CA GLU A 41 -2.73 -5.89 0.48
C GLU A 41 -4.11 -5.96 1.15
N LEU A 42 -5.17 -5.47 0.48
CA LEU A 42 -6.54 -5.56 0.98
C LEU A 42 -7.03 -7.00 1.12
N PHE A 43 -6.65 -7.86 0.19
CA PHE A 43 -7.02 -9.27 0.22
C PHE A 43 -6.39 -9.99 1.43
N VAL A 44 -5.09 -9.84 1.63
CA VAL A 44 -4.35 -10.53 2.70
C VAL A 44 -4.63 -9.91 4.06
N ASN A 45 -4.64 -8.58 4.14
CA ASN A 45 -4.70 -7.86 5.42
C ASN A 45 -6.13 -7.67 5.94
N LYS A 46 -7.14 -7.75 5.07
CA LYS A 46 -8.52 -7.56 5.47
C LYS A 46 -9.41 -8.76 5.17
N LEU A 47 -9.48 -9.17 3.90
CA LEU A 47 -10.47 -10.14 3.48
C LEU A 47 -10.22 -11.52 4.13
N LEU A 48 -9.01 -12.04 4.05
CA LEU A 48 -8.67 -13.36 4.59
C LEU A 48 -8.85 -13.49 6.11
N PRO A 49 -8.39 -12.54 6.95
CA PRO A 49 -8.59 -12.61 8.38
C PRO A 49 -10.06 -12.52 8.79
N GLN A 50 -10.83 -11.72 8.08
CA GLN A 50 -12.23 -11.42 8.42
C GLN A 50 -13.25 -12.40 7.85
N LEU A 51 -12.85 -13.32 6.98
CA LEU A 51 -13.69 -14.42 6.47
C LEU A 51 -13.74 -15.61 7.43
N ARG A 52 -13.19 -15.53 8.66
CA ARG A 52 -13.29 -16.55 9.69
C ARG A 52 -14.66 -16.48 10.39
N ASP A 53 -15.08 -17.58 11.02
CA ASP A 53 -16.44 -17.78 11.53
C ASP A 53 -16.89 -16.81 12.64
N ASP A 54 -15.97 -16.18 13.38
CA ASP A 54 -16.28 -15.20 14.41
C ASP A 54 -16.13 -13.77 13.87
N SER A 55 -17.26 -13.24 13.42
CA SER A 55 -17.30 -11.88 12.89
C SER A 55 -17.12 -10.81 13.99
N PHE A 56 -16.14 -9.94 13.82
CA PHE A 56 -15.88 -8.78 14.66
C PHE A 56 -15.74 -7.51 13.78
N LEU A 57 -15.82 -6.33 14.35
CA LEU A 57 -15.53 -5.07 13.67
C LEU A 57 -14.30 -4.41 14.26
N VAL A 58 -13.51 -3.82 13.40
CA VAL A 58 -12.38 -2.98 13.76
C VAL A 58 -12.80 -1.52 13.58
N VAL A 59 -12.82 -0.76 14.66
CA VAL A 59 -13.17 0.66 14.71
C VAL A 59 -11.89 1.46 14.91
N ALA A 60 -11.61 2.43 14.06
CA ALA A 60 -10.44 3.29 14.18
C ALA A 60 -10.82 4.75 14.37
N VAL A 61 -10.29 5.38 15.41
CA VAL A 61 -10.43 6.83 15.65
C VAL A 61 -9.36 7.54 14.83
N VAL A 62 -9.76 8.30 13.84
CA VAL A 62 -8.87 8.88 12.81
C VAL A 62 -9.11 10.37 12.62
N GLY A 63 -8.08 11.10 12.22
CA GLY A 63 -8.16 12.52 11.93
C GLY A 63 -6.80 13.21 12.00
N GLY A 64 -6.78 14.53 11.85
CA GLY A 64 -5.57 15.34 11.85
C GLY A 64 -4.91 15.49 13.23
N THR A 65 -3.82 16.24 13.24
CA THR A 65 -3.04 16.55 14.45
C THR A 65 -3.82 17.49 15.36
N ASN A 66 -3.75 17.26 16.68
CA ASN A 66 -4.30 18.11 17.76
C ASN A 66 -5.83 18.34 17.73
N ILE A 67 -6.59 17.47 17.09
CA ILE A 67 -8.05 17.56 17.02
C ILE A 67 -8.77 16.78 18.11
N GLY A 68 -8.04 16.07 19.00
CA GLY A 68 -8.59 15.35 20.14
C GLY A 68 -8.95 13.88 19.89
N LYS A 69 -8.33 13.20 18.90
CA LYS A 69 -8.51 11.76 18.66
C LYS A 69 -8.33 10.91 19.92
N SER A 70 -7.18 11.05 20.57
CA SER A 70 -6.86 10.32 21.79
C SER A 70 -7.79 10.67 22.97
N VAL A 71 -8.38 11.88 23.00
CA VAL A 71 -9.40 12.24 23.97
C VAL A 71 -10.67 11.42 23.74
N ILE A 72 -11.15 11.33 22.50
CA ILE A 72 -12.33 10.55 22.13
C ILE A 72 -12.08 9.06 22.38
N PHE A 73 -10.90 8.57 22.02
CA PHE A 73 -10.49 7.20 22.30
C PHE A 73 -10.49 6.89 23.81
N ASN A 74 -9.92 7.78 24.64
CA ASN A 74 -9.91 7.62 26.09
C ASN A 74 -11.32 7.67 26.69
N HIS A 75 -12.21 8.47 26.10
CA HIS A 75 -13.62 8.48 26.49
C HIS A 75 -14.29 7.11 26.22
N ILE A 76 -14.07 6.51 25.05
CA ILE A 76 -14.55 5.17 24.72
C ILE A 76 -13.92 4.13 25.66
N ALA A 77 -12.63 4.28 25.98
CA ALA A 77 -11.92 3.40 26.90
C ALA A 77 -12.40 3.51 28.37
N GLY A 78 -13.09 4.59 28.73
CA GLY A 78 -13.44 4.91 30.11
C GLY A 78 -12.23 5.23 31.01
N CYS A 79 -11.03 5.32 30.44
CA CYS A 79 -9.79 5.58 31.17
C CYS A 79 -8.74 6.22 30.21
N ARG A 80 -7.66 6.74 30.78
CA ARG A 80 -6.55 7.24 29.99
C ARG A 80 -5.71 6.09 29.41
N ALA A 81 -6.10 5.61 28.24
CA ALA A 81 -5.43 4.52 27.52
C ALA A 81 -4.42 5.02 26.48
N SER A 82 -4.56 6.25 25.98
CA SER A 82 -3.61 6.89 25.07
C SER A 82 -3.19 8.25 25.61
N SER A 83 -1.97 8.69 25.30
CA SER A 83 -1.44 9.96 25.81
C SER A 83 -2.18 11.15 25.20
N THR A 84 -2.61 12.04 26.06
CA THR A 84 -3.22 13.34 25.71
C THR A 84 -2.35 14.44 26.30
N GLY A 85 -1.69 15.22 25.48
CA GLY A 85 -0.84 16.32 25.94
C GLY A 85 -0.97 17.55 25.06
N PRO A 86 -0.75 18.76 25.61
CA PRO A 86 -0.76 20.00 24.84
C PRO A 86 0.49 20.14 23.94
N LEU A 87 1.52 19.38 24.21
CA LEU A 87 2.73 19.33 23.36
C LEU A 87 2.48 18.42 22.19
N ALA A 88 2.68 18.92 21.01
CA ALA A 88 2.38 18.31 19.70
C ALA A 88 3.26 17.09 19.32
N SER A 89 3.56 16.20 20.24
CA SER A 89 4.03 14.86 19.91
C SER A 89 2.80 13.97 19.73
N GLY A 90 2.15 14.07 18.57
CA GLY A 90 0.97 13.26 18.26
C GLY A 90 1.23 11.77 18.43
N THR A 91 0.17 11.01 18.55
CA THR A 91 0.21 9.55 18.58
C THR A 91 1.10 9.02 17.46
N ARG A 92 2.15 8.27 17.79
CA ARG A 92 3.10 7.67 16.84
C ARG A 92 2.77 6.23 16.55
N HIS A 93 2.26 5.53 17.56
CA HIS A 93 1.89 4.13 17.49
C HIS A 93 0.42 3.96 17.84
N PRO A 94 -0.33 3.13 17.09
CA PRO A 94 -1.72 2.85 17.44
C PRO A 94 -1.83 2.12 18.77
N VAL A 95 -2.91 2.42 19.50
CA VAL A 95 -3.32 1.71 20.71
C VAL A 95 -4.66 1.04 20.44
N CYS A 96 -4.76 -0.25 20.73
CA CYS A 96 -5.95 -1.08 20.50
C CYS A 96 -6.60 -1.49 21.82
N LEU A 97 -7.89 -1.21 21.96
CA LEU A 97 -8.74 -1.78 23.02
C LEU A 97 -9.31 -3.10 22.51
N VAL A 98 -9.12 -4.14 23.27
CA VAL A 98 -9.53 -5.51 22.94
C VAL A 98 -10.54 -5.98 23.99
N PRO A 99 -11.73 -6.49 23.61
CA PRO A 99 -12.69 -7.04 24.59
C PRO A 99 -12.11 -8.22 25.37
N SER A 100 -12.60 -8.42 26.59
CA SER A 100 -12.20 -9.58 27.40
C SER A 100 -12.48 -10.90 26.67
N GLY A 101 -11.52 -11.82 26.70
CA GLY A 101 -11.61 -13.14 26.04
C GLY A 101 -11.39 -13.14 24.52
N PHE A 102 -11.30 -11.97 23.88
CA PHE A 102 -11.12 -11.89 22.43
C PHE A 102 -9.74 -12.39 21.99
N ALA A 103 -8.67 -12.00 22.68
CA ALA A 103 -7.30 -12.39 22.37
C ALA A 103 -7.03 -13.89 22.59
N GLU A 104 -7.89 -14.58 23.34
CA GLU A 104 -7.81 -16.04 23.54
C GLU A 104 -8.37 -16.82 22.35
N THR A 105 -9.30 -16.23 21.62
CA THR A 105 -10.02 -16.86 20.51
C THR A 105 -9.57 -16.38 19.13
N HIS A 106 -8.94 -15.20 19.06
CA HIS A 106 -8.51 -14.57 17.82
C HIS A 106 -7.02 -14.22 17.86
N ASP A 107 -6.35 -14.46 16.76
CA ASP A 107 -4.97 -14.09 16.55
C ASP A 107 -4.88 -12.60 16.10
N LEU A 108 -4.47 -11.74 17.02
CA LEU A 108 -4.33 -10.31 16.77
C LEU A 108 -3.26 -9.99 15.70
N GLU A 109 -2.21 -10.81 15.56
CA GLU A 109 -1.18 -10.61 14.53
C GLU A 109 -1.78 -10.78 13.13
N SER A 110 -2.70 -11.71 12.95
CA SER A 110 -3.40 -11.89 11.69
C SER A 110 -4.41 -10.77 11.38
N ILE A 111 -4.92 -10.06 12.41
CA ILE A 111 -5.85 -8.93 12.26
C ILE A 111 -5.09 -7.65 11.88
N PHE A 112 -3.89 -7.47 12.43
CA PHE A 112 -3.06 -6.28 12.24
C PHE A 112 -1.71 -6.62 11.58
N PRO A 113 -1.71 -7.15 10.37
CA PRO A 113 -0.48 -7.55 9.69
C PRO A 113 0.45 -6.37 9.46
N GLY A 114 1.74 -6.62 9.64
CA GLY A 114 2.78 -5.61 9.48
C GLY A 114 2.92 -4.65 10.66
N PHE A 115 2.29 -4.95 11.80
CA PHE A 115 2.58 -4.38 13.11
C PHE A 115 3.23 -5.42 14.01
N CYS A 116 4.18 -4.96 14.85
CA CYS A 116 4.68 -5.73 15.97
C CYS A 116 3.78 -5.45 17.17
N LEU A 117 3.08 -6.48 17.66
CA LEU A 117 2.15 -6.35 18.77
C LEU A 117 2.88 -6.30 20.11
N CYS A 118 2.56 -5.31 20.91
CA CYS A 118 3.10 -5.12 22.24
C CYS A 118 1.94 -4.99 23.25
N GLU A 119 2.12 -5.58 24.43
CA GLU A 119 1.19 -5.30 25.52
C GLU A 119 1.33 -3.83 25.94
N TRP A 120 0.20 -3.21 26.22
CA TRP A 120 0.13 -1.83 26.67
C TRP A 120 0.52 -1.74 28.15
N GLU A 121 1.45 -0.90 28.49
CA GLU A 121 1.89 -0.65 29.86
C GLU A 121 1.43 0.72 30.38
N ALA A 122 1.53 1.75 29.53
CA ALA A 122 1.23 3.11 29.90
C ALA A 122 0.68 3.94 28.71
N PRO A 123 -0.07 5.03 28.98
CA PRO A 123 -0.54 5.92 27.90
C PRO A 123 0.58 6.49 27.04
N GLU A 124 1.78 6.60 27.56
CA GLU A 124 2.99 7.11 26.92
C GLU A 124 3.54 6.17 25.83
N ASP A 125 3.12 4.90 25.80
CA ASP A 125 3.48 3.94 24.74
C ASP A 125 3.05 4.44 23.37
N ALA A 126 1.90 5.13 23.28
CA ALA A 126 1.40 5.72 22.06
C ALA A 126 2.35 6.74 21.40
N VAL A 127 3.21 7.37 22.20
CA VAL A 127 4.16 8.41 21.73
C VAL A 127 5.62 7.94 21.74
N ARG A 128 5.86 6.68 22.05
CA ARG A 128 7.19 6.07 22.11
C ARG A 128 7.95 6.21 20.80
N GLU A 129 9.24 6.47 20.86
CA GLU A 129 10.09 6.47 19.68
C GLU A 129 10.53 5.05 19.32
N SER A 130 10.15 4.59 18.14
CA SER A 130 10.60 3.31 17.58
C SER A 130 10.65 3.38 16.06
N PRO A 131 11.67 2.80 15.42
CA PRO A 131 11.69 2.63 13.97
C PRO A 131 10.71 1.56 13.50
N GLU A 132 10.27 0.67 14.38
CA GLU A 132 9.33 -0.42 14.10
C GLU A 132 7.89 0.09 14.09
N ASP A 133 7.02 -0.56 13.36
CA ASP A 133 5.59 -0.30 13.36
C ASP A 133 4.96 -1.08 14.54
N LEU A 134 5.02 -0.50 15.75
CA LEU A 134 4.43 -1.10 16.95
C LEU A 134 2.93 -0.84 16.99
N LEU A 135 2.18 -1.77 17.56
CA LEU A 135 0.78 -1.62 17.95
C LEU A 135 0.63 -2.10 19.38
N PHE A 136 0.22 -1.20 20.28
CA PHE A 136 0.01 -1.51 21.69
C PHE A 136 -1.44 -1.95 21.89
N TRP A 137 -1.66 -3.05 22.61
CA TRP A 137 -3.00 -3.55 22.86
C TRP A 137 -3.24 -3.79 24.36
N ARG A 138 -4.48 -3.57 24.78
CA ARG A 138 -4.92 -3.85 26.14
C ARG A 138 -6.35 -4.38 26.17
N ILE A 139 -6.65 -5.20 27.18
CA ILE A 139 -8.03 -5.62 27.46
C ILE A 139 -8.83 -4.45 28.04
N SER A 140 -10.07 -4.30 27.58
CA SER A 140 -11.00 -3.26 28.03
C SER A 140 -12.41 -3.84 28.17
N GLU A 141 -13.03 -3.60 29.33
CA GLU A 141 -14.42 -3.97 29.60
C GLU A 141 -15.44 -2.95 29.08
N SER A 142 -14.98 -1.73 28.76
CA SER A 142 -15.84 -0.65 28.25
C SER A 142 -16.18 -0.84 26.75
N VAL A 143 -15.42 -1.67 26.04
CA VAL A 143 -15.64 -1.91 24.62
C VAL A 143 -16.64 -3.05 24.44
N PRO A 144 -17.68 -2.87 23.59
CA PRO A 144 -18.63 -3.92 23.30
C PRO A 144 -17.96 -5.21 22.82
N PRO A 145 -18.48 -6.39 23.17
CA PRO A 145 -17.98 -7.66 22.64
C PRO A 145 -17.93 -7.63 21.11
N ARG A 146 -16.88 -8.21 20.52
CA ARG A 146 -16.65 -8.28 19.06
C ARG A 146 -16.32 -6.94 18.39
N LEU A 147 -15.98 -5.90 19.15
CA LEU A 147 -15.42 -4.66 18.63
C LEU A 147 -13.97 -4.49 19.09
N LEU A 148 -13.10 -4.16 18.17
CA LEU A 148 -11.75 -3.66 18.45
C LEU A 148 -11.75 -2.16 18.19
N VAL A 149 -11.24 -1.36 19.13
CA VAL A 149 -11.20 0.11 18.96
C VAL A 149 -9.76 0.57 18.99
N LEU A 150 -9.35 1.37 18.01
CA LEU A 150 -7.98 1.86 17.88
C LEU A 150 -7.90 3.38 17.94
N ASP A 151 -6.94 3.90 18.71
CA ASP A 151 -6.38 5.24 18.51
C ASP A 151 -5.31 5.18 17.41
N THR A 152 -5.31 6.16 16.51
CA THR A 152 -4.41 6.12 15.35
C THR A 152 -3.45 7.31 15.33
N PRO A 153 -2.27 7.14 14.70
CA PRO A 153 -1.40 8.26 14.37
C PRO A 153 -2.10 9.32 13.52
N ASP A 154 -1.56 10.53 13.56
CA ASP A 154 -2.06 11.68 12.81
C ASP A 154 -1.95 11.46 11.30
N ILE A 155 -3.04 11.72 10.58
CA ILE A 155 -3.11 11.54 9.13
C ILE A 155 -2.61 12.74 8.31
N ASP A 156 -2.36 13.88 8.93
CA ASP A 156 -1.81 15.10 8.35
C ASP A 156 -0.41 15.44 8.88
N SER A 157 0.24 14.48 9.52
CA SER A 157 1.59 14.65 10.08
C SER A 157 2.61 14.84 8.97
N ASP A 158 3.62 15.70 9.17
CA ASP A 158 4.78 15.82 8.28
C ASP A 158 5.65 14.56 8.28
N VAL A 159 5.45 13.66 9.24
CA VAL A 159 6.17 12.40 9.39
C VAL A 159 5.53 11.31 8.56
N ARG A 160 6.11 10.98 7.40
CA ARG A 160 5.60 9.96 6.46
C ARG A 160 5.32 8.59 7.09
N VAL A 161 6.03 8.24 8.17
CA VAL A 161 5.84 6.98 8.90
C VAL A 161 4.45 6.94 9.55
N ASN A 162 3.97 8.06 10.11
CA ASN A 162 2.64 8.14 10.72
C ASN A 162 1.54 7.93 9.68
N TRP A 163 1.69 8.49 8.49
CA TRP A 163 0.79 8.27 7.37
C TRP A 163 0.67 6.79 7.00
N ARG A 164 1.82 6.12 6.88
CA ARG A 164 1.86 4.70 6.55
C ARG A 164 1.17 3.86 7.62
N ARG A 165 1.40 4.15 8.90
CA ARG A 165 0.75 3.48 10.03
C ARG A 165 -0.75 3.71 10.02
N ALA A 166 -1.20 4.95 9.86
CA ALA A 166 -2.62 5.29 9.76
C ALA A 166 -3.28 4.61 8.54
N ASP A 167 -2.60 4.54 7.39
CA ASP A 167 -3.12 3.87 6.19
C ASP A 167 -3.25 2.34 6.39
N LYS A 168 -2.29 1.69 7.06
CA LYS A 168 -2.39 0.28 7.46
C LYS A 168 -3.60 0.03 8.36
N ILE A 169 -3.83 0.89 9.37
CA ILE A 169 -5.00 0.77 10.25
C ILE A 169 -6.29 0.97 9.45
N ARG A 170 -6.35 1.96 8.53
CA ARG A 170 -7.51 2.16 7.65
C ARG A 170 -7.84 0.90 6.85
N GLN A 171 -6.83 0.19 6.36
CA GLN A 171 -7.04 -1.06 5.61
C GLN A 171 -7.69 -2.14 6.48
N CYS A 172 -7.27 -2.29 7.72
CA CYS A 172 -7.84 -3.26 8.67
C CYS A 172 -9.22 -2.84 9.19
N ALA A 173 -9.47 -1.53 9.34
CA ALA A 173 -10.70 -1.00 9.93
C ALA A 173 -11.95 -1.30 9.07
N ASP A 174 -13.07 -1.52 9.75
CA ASP A 174 -14.41 -1.60 9.19
C ASP A 174 -15.16 -0.29 9.36
N VAL A 175 -14.93 0.36 10.49
CA VAL A 175 -15.55 1.63 10.87
C VAL A 175 -14.47 2.66 11.15
N LEU A 176 -14.66 3.87 10.64
CA LEU A 176 -13.79 5.01 10.92
C LEU A 176 -14.56 6.05 11.73
N ILE A 177 -14.07 6.41 12.91
CA ILE A 177 -14.55 7.56 13.65
C ILE A 177 -13.74 8.77 13.17
N ALA A 178 -14.33 9.54 12.28
CA ALA A 178 -13.73 10.75 11.72
C ALA A 178 -13.82 11.90 12.75
N VAL A 179 -12.73 12.18 13.43
CA VAL A 179 -12.64 13.34 14.29
C VAL A 179 -12.28 14.55 13.45
N LEU A 180 -13.13 15.56 13.47
CA LEU A 180 -12.99 16.78 12.68
C LEU A 180 -13.12 18.00 13.60
N THR A 181 -12.53 19.11 13.19
CA THR A 181 -12.71 20.42 13.82
C THR A 181 -12.98 21.47 12.74
N GLN A 182 -13.46 22.64 13.13
CA GLN A 182 -13.63 23.78 12.24
C GLN A 182 -12.37 24.05 11.38
N GLN A 183 -11.19 23.83 11.92
CA GLN A 183 -9.93 24.12 11.23
C GLN A 183 -9.48 22.99 10.31
N LYS A 184 -9.90 21.72 10.57
CA LYS A 184 -9.33 20.52 9.94
C LYS A 184 -10.32 19.74 9.06
N TYR A 185 -11.62 20.05 9.07
CA TYR A 185 -12.60 19.34 8.22
C TYR A 185 -12.28 19.49 6.72
N ASN A 186 -11.66 20.60 6.34
CA ASN A 186 -11.33 20.93 4.94
C ASN A 186 -9.86 20.68 4.59
N ASP A 187 -9.07 20.04 5.47
CA ASP A 187 -7.67 19.72 5.21
C ASP A 187 -7.53 18.71 4.05
N ALA A 188 -6.56 18.96 3.16
CA ALA A 188 -6.37 18.15 1.94
C ALA A 188 -5.96 16.71 2.25
N ALA A 189 -5.07 16.50 3.23
CA ALA A 189 -4.61 15.17 3.63
C ALA A 189 -5.73 14.38 4.29
N VAL A 190 -6.50 15.04 5.17
CA VAL A 190 -7.69 14.46 5.82
C VAL A 190 -8.70 14.03 4.76
N LYS A 191 -9.05 14.90 3.83
CA LYS A 191 -9.99 14.57 2.74
C LYS A 191 -9.48 13.43 1.86
N GLN A 192 -8.19 13.41 1.52
CA GLN A 192 -7.62 12.33 0.72
C GLN A 192 -7.70 10.97 1.44
N PHE A 193 -7.44 10.94 2.74
CA PHE A 193 -7.56 9.72 3.55
C PHE A 193 -8.99 9.19 3.53
N PHE A 194 -9.97 10.06 3.75
CA PHE A 194 -11.37 9.67 3.80
C PHE A 194 -11.96 9.33 2.42
N ARG A 195 -11.51 9.95 1.33
CA ARG A 195 -11.85 9.51 -0.04
C ARG A 195 -11.44 8.05 -0.28
N ARG A 196 -10.27 7.63 0.22
CA ARG A 196 -9.86 6.22 0.15
C ARG A 196 -10.79 5.33 0.99
N GLY A 197 -11.19 5.78 2.16
CA GLY A 197 -12.17 5.09 3.00
C GLY A 197 -13.53 4.94 2.31
N ALA A 198 -14.02 5.99 1.65
CA ALA A 198 -15.27 5.96 0.88
C ALA A 198 -15.20 4.97 -0.31
N ILE A 199 -14.08 4.96 -1.03
CA ILE A 199 -13.85 4.00 -2.13
C ILE A 199 -13.85 2.55 -1.61
N GLU A 200 -13.41 2.32 -0.37
CA GLU A 200 -13.38 1.01 0.29
C GLU A 200 -14.70 0.68 1.00
N ASP A 201 -15.69 1.52 0.84
CA ASP A 201 -17.04 1.41 1.44
C ASP A 201 -17.00 1.22 2.97
N LYS A 202 -16.09 1.95 3.64
CA LYS A 202 -15.99 1.96 5.11
C LYS A 202 -17.21 2.65 5.72
N ALA A 203 -17.71 2.11 6.82
CA ALA A 203 -18.66 2.85 7.65
C ALA A 203 -17.95 4.03 8.34
N VAL A 204 -18.58 5.19 8.41
CA VAL A 204 -17.98 6.38 8.99
C VAL A 204 -18.93 6.99 10.02
N ILE A 205 -18.39 7.27 11.21
CA ILE A 205 -19.00 8.09 12.24
C ILE A 205 -18.24 9.41 12.25
N ILE A 206 -18.94 10.54 12.21
CA ILE A 206 -18.31 11.86 12.24
C ILE A 206 -18.48 12.45 13.64
N VAL A 207 -17.39 12.94 14.20
CA VAL A 207 -17.38 13.70 15.46
C VAL A 207 -16.74 15.06 15.20
N PHE A 208 -17.57 16.11 15.16
CA PHE A 208 -17.08 17.49 15.20
C PHE A 208 -16.68 17.83 16.62
N ASN A 209 -15.40 17.84 16.89
CA ASN A 209 -14.81 18.07 18.19
C ASN A 209 -14.34 19.53 18.34
N GLN A 210 -14.16 19.98 19.58
CA GLN A 210 -13.71 21.33 19.91
C GLN A 210 -14.66 22.43 19.39
N CYS A 211 -15.95 22.16 19.31
CA CYS A 211 -16.95 23.14 18.89
C CYS A 211 -17.19 24.18 19.99
N VAL A 212 -17.28 25.43 19.60
CA VAL A 212 -17.68 26.53 20.49
C VAL A 212 -19.20 26.64 20.45
N LEU A 213 -19.86 26.00 21.43
CA LEU A 213 -21.33 26.01 21.48
C LEU A 213 -21.84 27.17 22.31
N PRO A 214 -22.94 27.85 21.91
CA PRO A 214 -23.84 27.50 20.79
C PRO A 214 -23.46 28.08 19.42
N GLU A 215 -22.37 28.85 19.30
CA GLU A 215 -22.01 29.60 18.07
C GLU A 215 -21.82 28.69 16.86
N ASP A 216 -21.15 27.54 17.03
CA ASP A 216 -20.87 26.60 15.94
C ASP A 216 -22.08 25.74 15.55
N GLU A 217 -23.17 25.79 16.30
CA GLU A 217 -24.38 25.03 16.01
C GLU A 217 -24.96 25.36 14.62
N ALA A 218 -24.80 26.61 14.18
CA ALA A 218 -25.24 27.05 12.85
C ALA A 218 -24.31 26.63 11.72
N TYR A 219 -23.05 26.25 12.02
CA TYR A 219 -22.02 26.05 11.02
C TYR A 219 -21.64 24.58 10.78
N TRP A 220 -21.80 23.71 11.78
CA TRP A 220 -21.44 22.28 11.61
C TRP A 220 -22.15 21.59 10.41
N PRO A 221 -23.42 21.95 10.03
CA PRO A 221 -24.05 21.35 8.84
C PRO A 221 -23.30 21.70 7.55
N LEU A 222 -22.77 22.92 7.45
CA LEU A 222 -21.97 23.35 6.30
C LEU A 222 -20.63 22.60 6.24
N TRP A 223 -20.01 22.36 7.40
CA TRP A 223 -18.76 21.57 7.46
C TRP A 223 -19.02 20.13 7.05
N LEU A 224 -20.13 19.55 7.50
CA LEU A 224 -20.58 18.21 7.12
C LEU A 224 -20.81 18.11 5.60
N ASP A 225 -21.60 19.03 5.05
CA ASP A 225 -21.92 19.06 3.62
C ASP A 225 -20.66 19.17 2.76
N THR A 226 -19.74 20.06 3.16
CA THR A 226 -18.45 20.22 2.47
C THR A 226 -17.62 18.96 2.53
N PHE A 227 -17.45 18.38 3.73
CA PHE A 227 -16.64 17.19 3.93
C PHE A 227 -17.22 15.97 3.19
N CYS A 228 -18.51 15.72 3.34
CA CYS A 228 -19.20 14.60 2.66
C CYS A 228 -19.22 14.78 1.13
N GLY A 229 -19.48 16.00 0.66
CA GLY A 229 -19.50 16.32 -0.77
C GLY A 229 -18.16 16.10 -1.46
N GLU A 230 -17.06 16.43 -0.77
CA GLU A 230 -15.71 16.30 -1.32
C GLU A 230 -15.09 14.90 -1.11
N THR A 231 -15.49 14.17 -0.09
CA THR A 231 -14.94 12.84 0.21
C THR A 231 -15.77 11.70 -0.35
N GLY A 232 -17.06 11.92 -0.60
CA GLY A 232 -18.02 10.90 -1.00
C GLY A 232 -18.50 10.03 0.17
N ILE A 233 -18.19 10.40 1.41
CA ILE A 233 -18.60 9.69 2.62
C ILE A 233 -20.07 9.90 2.90
N ARG A 234 -20.71 8.84 3.38
CA ARG A 234 -22.05 8.85 3.97
C ARG A 234 -21.91 8.40 5.42
N PRO A 235 -22.06 9.31 6.39
CA PRO A 235 -21.90 8.95 7.79
C PRO A 235 -23.05 8.07 8.30
N GLU A 236 -22.74 7.16 9.22
CA GLU A 236 -23.74 6.40 9.98
C GLU A 236 -24.32 7.27 11.11
N PHE A 237 -23.47 8.01 11.79
CA PHE A 237 -23.80 8.94 12.87
C PHE A 237 -22.98 10.21 12.75
N VAL A 238 -23.54 11.31 13.24
CA VAL A 238 -22.86 12.61 13.37
C VAL A 238 -23.00 13.11 14.80
N TYR A 239 -21.90 13.43 15.42
CA TYR A 239 -21.84 13.98 16.77
C TYR A 239 -21.14 15.33 16.77
N VAL A 240 -21.56 16.17 17.70
CA VAL A 240 -20.89 17.44 18.05
C VAL A 240 -20.43 17.37 19.51
N ALA A 241 -19.19 17.72 19.76
CA ALA A 241 -18.60 17.77 21.09
C ALA A 241 -17.99 19.15 21.35
N PRO A 242 -18.16 19.69 22.57
CA PRO A 242 -17.74 21.06 22.90
C PRO A 242 -16.24 21.17 23.09
N ASN A 243 -15.74 22.40 22.99
CA ASN A 243 -14.37 22.73 23.38
C ASN A 243 -14.32 22.91 24.91
N ASP A 244 -14.45 21.80 25.63
CA ASP A 244 -14.38 21.77 27.11
C ASP A 244 -13.18 20.91 27.54
N ARG A 245 -12.09 21.58 27.89
CA ARG A 245 -10.86 20.92 28.31
C ARG A 245 -11.02 20.15 29.62
N GLN A 246 -11.79 20.65 30.57
CA GLN A 246 -11.99 20.00 31.87
C GLN A 246 -12.79 18.71 31.71
N ALA A 247 -13.86 18.74 30.89
CA ALA A 247 -14.65 17.58 30.57
C ALA A 247 -13.80 16.53 29.78
N ALA A 248 -12.97 16.99 28.86
CA ALA A 248 -12.07 16.15 28.10
C ALA A 248 -11.02 15.44 28.99
N GLU A 249 -10.37 16.15 29.88
CA GLU A 249 -9.37 15.61 30.83
C GLU A 249 -9.99 14.62 31.84
N SER A 250 -11.27 14.80 32.19
CA SER A 250 -12.01 13.91 33.09
C SER A 250 -12.76 12.76 32.41
N ASN A 251 -12.60 12.57 31.09
CA ASN A 251 -13.35 11.61 30.24
C ASN A 251 -14.89 11.76 30.41
N ARG A 252 -15.37 12.99 30.53
CA ARG A 252 -16.79 13.33 30.64
C ARG A 252 -17.26 14.27 29.54
N LEU A 253 -16.56 14.28 28.41
CA LEU A 253 -16.92 15.11 27.26
C LEU A 253 -18.31 14.69 26.76
N PRO A 254 -19.31 15.61 26.71
CA PRO A 254 -20.62 15.26 26.18
C PRO A 254 -20.57 15.17 24.64
N PHE A 255 -21.27 14.18 24.08
CA PHE A 255 -21.46 14.01 22.65
C PHE A 255 -22.93 14.16 22.33
N TRP A 256 -23.28 15.15 21.51
CA TRP A 256 -24.65 15.31 21.04
C TRP A 256 -24.81 14.74 19.65
N GLU A 257 -25.68 13.74 19.52
CA GLU A 257 -26.06 13.21 18.22
C GLU A 257 -26.82 14.28 17.44
N ARG A 258 -26.47 14.49 16.17
CA ARG A 258 -27.10 15.46 15.27
C ARG A 258 -27.71 14.76 14.07
N PRO A 259 -29.01 14.98 13.82
CA PRO A 259 -29.64 14.45 12.64
C PRO A 259 -29.10 15.14 11.39
N PHE A 260 -28.89 14.36 10.34
CA PHE A 260 -28.48 14.86 9.04
C PHE A 260 -29.35 14.27 7.93
N ALA A 261 -29.62 15.06 6.89
CA ALA A 261 -30.38 14.61 5.73
C ALA A 261 -29.45 14.06 4.66
N ASP A 262 -29.67 12.80 4.24
CA ASP A 262 -29.02 12.30 3.02
C ASP A 262 -29.68 13.00 1.80
N ARG A 263 -28.95 13.87 1.12
CA ARG A 263 -29.41 14.69 -0.02
C ARG A 263 -30.10 13.89 -1.14
N LYS A 264 -29.91 12.56 -1.21
CA LYS A 264 -30.52 11.70 -2.24
C LYS A 264 -31.92 11.18 -1.87
N SER A 265 -32.35 11.35 -0.64
CA SER A 265 -33.67 10.88 -0.17
C SER A 265 -34.74 11.97 -0.09
N LEU A 266 -34.41 13.23 -0.37
CA LEU A 266 -35.38 14.31 -0.43
C LEU A 266 -36.02 14.39 -1.82
N PRO A 267 -37.34 14.23 -1.97
CA PRO A 267 -38.03 14.62 -3.19
C PRO A 267 -37.89 16.13 -3.35
N GLU A 268 -37.68 16.60 -4.60
CA GLU A 268 -37.42 18.00 -4.99
C GLU A 268 -38.48 19.05 -4.61
N ALA A 269 -39.42 18.71 -3.77
CA ALA A 269 -40.51 19.61 -3.41
C ALA A 269 -40.84 19.53 -1.93
N SER A 270 -40.06 20.19 -1.10
CA SER A 270 -40.58 20.89 0.09
C SER A 270 -39.44 21.65 0.80
N SER A 271 -39.43 22.95 0.53
CA SER A 271 -38.72 23.96 1.34
C SER A 271 -39.42 24.22 2.69
N SER A 272 -39.81 23.20 3.39
CA SER A 272 -40.16 23.28 4.80
C SER A 272 -38.97 22.75 5.58
N SER A 273 -38.31 23.65 6.32
CA SER A 273 -37.30 23.37 7.35
C SER A 273 -37.84 22.29 8.28
N VAL A 274 -37.55 21.03 7.99
CA VAL A 274 -37.69 19.97 8.96
C VAL A 274 -36.60 20.26 10.01
N ARG A 275 -36.96 20.97 11.08
CA ARG A 275 -36.23 20.93 12.34
C ARG A 275 -36.37 19.49 12.82
N LEU A 276 -35.40 18.67 12.47
CA LEU A 276 -35.18 17.42 13.17
C LEU A 276 -34.81 17.83 14.60
N GLU A 277 -35.66 17.45 15.54
CA GLU A 277 -35.42 17.75 16.95
C GLU A 277 -34.06 17.17 17.32
N ALA A 278 -33.12 18.04 17.67
CA ALA A 278 -31.83 17.62 18.19
C ALA A 278 -32.08 16.94 19.55
N ASP A 279 -31.50 15.76 19.72
CA ASP A 279 -31.55 15.07 21.00
C ASP A 279 -30.76 15.93 22.01
N ASP A 280 -31.45 16.51 22.98
CA ASP A 280 -30.86 17.42 23.95
C ASP A 280 -30.04 16.69 25.04
N GLU A 281 -30.10 15.37 25.06
CA GLU A 281 -29.32 14.56 25.99
C GLU A 281 -27.99 14.11 25.36
N PRO A 282 -26.87 14.27 26.11
CA PRO A 282 -25.58 13.78 25.60
C PRO A 282 -25.59 12.24 25.52
N ARG A 283 -25.03 11.73 24.45
CA ARG A 283 -24.92 10.30 24.18
C ARG A 283 -23.64 9.71 24.74
N ASP A 284 -23.70 8.45 25.09
CA ASP A 284 -22.51 7.62 25.33
C ASP A 284 -22.01 7.03 24.01
N LEU A 285 -20.89 7.54 23.53
CA LEU A 285 -20.29 7.10 22.25
C LEU A 285 -19.94 5.61 22.28
N SER A 286 -19.52 5.07 23.43
CA SER A 286 -19.22 3.64 23.58
C SER A 286 -20.49 2.79 23.45
N ALA A 287 -21.59 3.19 24.08
CA ALA A 287 -22.88 2.50 23.96
C ALA A 287 -23.43 2.59 22.51
N ASP A 288 -23.23 3.74 21.85
CA ASP A 288 -23.69 3.91 20.46
C ASP A 288 -22.90 3.07 19.44
N LEU A 289 -21.64 2.72 19.73
CA LEU A 289 -20.94 1.72 18.94
C LEU A 289 -21.63 0.36 18.93
N ALA A 290 -22.32 0.00 20.01
CA ALA A 290 -23.12 -1.23 20.06
C ALA A 290 -24.39 -1.17 19.20
N ARG A 291 -24.87 0.04 18.84
CA ARG A 291 -26.01 0.24 17.92
C ARG A 291 -25.65 0.06 16.44
N LEU A 292 -24.37 0.01 16.11
CA LEU A 292 -23.93 -0.22 14.74
C LEU A 292 -24.56 -1.50 14.18
N ARG A 293 -25.04 -1.42 12.96
CA ARG A 293 -25.60 -2.56 12.22
C ARG A 293 -24.49 -3.51 11.79
N PHE A 294 -23.97 -4.25 12.75
CA PHE A 294 -22.80 -5.09 12.64
C PHE A 294 -22.77 -5.92 11.35
N GLY A 295 -23.83 -6.68 11.07
CA GLY A 295 -23.90 -7.55 9.90
C GLY A 295 -23.91 -6.79 8.57
N GLU A 296 -24.58 -5.62 8.52
CA GLU A 296 -24.62 -4.79 7.31
C GLU A 296 -23.27 -4.15 7.03
N ILE A 297 -22.61 -3.58 8.07
CA ILE A 297 -21.29 -2.97 7.95
C ILE A 297 -20.27 -4.02 7.50
N LYS A 298 -20.29 -5.19 8.14
CA LYS A 298 -19.38 -6.28 7.79
C LYS A 298 -19.56 -6.74 6.35
N LEU A 299 -20.82 -6.98 5.95
CA LEU A 299 -21.13 -7.39 4.58
C LEU A 299 -20.68 -6.32 3.56
N ARG A 300 -20.94 -5.04 3.85
CA ARG A 300 -20.57 -3.92 2.99
C ARG A 300 -19.06 -3.81 2.82
N THR A 301 -18.31 -3.84 3.92
CA THR A 301 -16.85 -3.70 3.88
C THR A 301 -16.15 -4.91 3.25
N LEU A 302 -16.68 -6.12 3.43
CA LEU A 302 -16.19 -7.32 2.74
C LEU A 302 -16.56 -7.30 1.25
N SER A 303 -17.78 -6.86 0.91
CA SER A 303 -18.21 -6.70 -0.48
C SER A 303 -17.35 -5.66 -1.22
N GLY A 304 -17.04 -4.52 -0.58
CA GLY A 304 -16.14 -3.50 -1.11
C GLY A 304 -14.71 -4.03 -1.35
N ALA A 305 -14.19 -4.83 -0.42
CA ALA A 305 -12.90 -5.49 -0.58
C ALA A 305 -12.91 -6.51 -1.73
N LEU A 306 -13.97 -7.31 -1.85
CA LEU A 306 -14.17 -8.26 -2.96
C LEU A 306 -14.31 -7.54 -4.31
N ALA A 307 -15.07 -6.47 -4.37
CA ALA A 307 -15.22 -5.68 -5.60
C ALA A 307 -13.87 -5.14 -6.09
N ARG A 308 -13.00 -4.69 -5.16
CA ARG A 308 -11.64 -4.26 -5.49
C ARG A 308 -10.75 -5.41 -5.97
N LEU A 309 -10.87 -6.57 -5.36
CA LEU A 309 -10.14 -7.76 -5.78
C LEU A 309 -10.51 -8.18 -7.21
N LEU A 310 -11.79 -8.06 -7.57
CA LEU A 310 -12.33 -8.48 -8.87
C LEU A 310 -12.42 -7.33 -9.89
N ASP A 311 -11.91 -6.15 -9.56
CA ASP A 311 -11.91 -5.00 -10.47
C ASP A 311 -11.11 -5.30 -11.74
N GLN A 312 -11.72 -5.01 -12.90
CA GLN A 312 -11.17 -5.36 -14.21
C GLN A 312 -9.87 -4.60 -14.53
N ASP A 313 -9.77 -3.35 -14.09
CA ASP A 313 -8.66 -2.47 -14.46
C ASP A 313 -7.50 -2.48 -13.45
N SER A 314 -7.79 -2.78 -12.19
CA SER A 314 -6.81 -2.66 -11.09
C SER A 314 -6.74 -3.86 -10.16
N GLY A 315 -7.57 -4.89 -10.38
CA GLY A 315 -7.67 -6.10 -9.55
C GLY A 315 -6.92 -7.31 -10.09
N VAL A 316 -7.33 -8.49 -9.65
CA VAL A 316 -6.79 -9.78 -10.11
C VAL A 316 -6.93 -9.98 -11.63
N PRO A 317 -8.07 -9.61 -12.28
CA PRO A 317 -8.19 -9.77 -13.73
C PRO A 317 -7.09 -9.01 -14.50
N SER A 318 -6.89 -7.72 -14.19
CA SER A 318 -5.83 -6.91 -14.81
C SER A 318 -4.44 -7.51 -14.58
N PHE A 319 -4.17 -8.02 -13.39
CA PHE A 319 -2.90 -8.66 -13.06
C PHE A 319 -2.69 -9.95 -13.88
N LEU A 320 -3.73 -10.76 -14.06
CA LEU A 320 -3.63 -11.98 -14.90
C LEU A 320 -3.42 -11.64 -16.38
N ASP A 321 -4.04 -10.58 -16.87
CA ASP A 321 -3.84 -10.11 -18.25
C ASP A 321 -2.41 -9.56 -18.46
N GLU A 322 -1.83 -8.89 -17.46
CA GLU A 322 -0.45 -8.44 -17.48
C GLU A 322 0.52 -9.65 -17.55
N ILE A 323 0.28 -10.70 -16.74
CA ILE A 323 1.07 -11.94 -16.79
C ILE A 323 0.94 -12.61 -18.17
N ARG A 324 -0.29 -12.69 -18.71
CA ARG A 324 -0.54 -13.29 -20.01
C ARG A 324 0.18 -12.54 -21.12
N SER A 325 0.00 -11.22 -21.18
CA SER A 325 0.67 -10.38 -22.18
C SER A 325 2.18 -10.52 -22.12
N ARG A 326 2.75 -10.51 -20.90
CA ARG A 326 4.20 -10.67 -20.74
C ARG A 326 4.69 -12.06 -21.13
N SER A 327 3.91 -13.09 -20.82
CA SER A 327 4.22 -14.46 -21.23
C SER A 327 4.19 -14.62 -22.75
N GLU A 328 3.23 -14.00 -23.44
CA GLU A 328 3.12 -14.00 -24.91
C GLU A 328 4.30 -13.26 -25.56
N GLU A 329 4.75 -12.14 -24.96
CA GLU A 329 5.97 -11.46 -25.41
C GLU A 329 7.20 -12.36 -25.31
N PHE A 330 7.37 -13.08 -24.19
CA PHE A 330 8.47 -14.04 -24.03
C PHE A 330 8.36 -15.21 -24.99
N GLN A 331 7.15 -15.76 -25.20
CA GLN A 331 6.93 -16.85 -26.16
C GLN A 331 7.27 -16.39 -27.59
N SER A 332 6.83 -15.20 -27.97
CA SER A 332 7.15 -14.62 -29.28
C SER A 332 8.65 -14.41 -29.46
N ALA A 333 9.35 -13.97 -28.40
CA ALA A 333 10.80 -13.84 -28.43
C ALA A 333 11.51 -15.20 -28.54
N ILE A 334 11.02 -16.24 -27.84
CA ILE A 334 11.55 -17.62 -27.96
C ILE A 334 11.32 -18.15 -29.35
N ASP A 335 10.15 -17.94 -29.93
CA ASP A 335 9.83 -18.39 -31.29
C ASP A 335 10.72 -17.72 -32.33
N LEU A 336 10.97 -16.41 -32.19
CA LEU A 336 11.94 -15.67 -33.02
C LEU A 336 13.36 -16.18 -32.85
N LEU A 337 13.78 -16.48 -31.61
CA LEU A 337 15.14 -16.97 -31.33
C LEU A 337 15.32 -18.46 -31.67
N GLY A 338 14.24 -19.23 -31.57
CA GLY A 338 14.27 -20.69 -31.75
C GLY A 338 14.13 -21.18 -33.21
N THR A 339 13.70 -20.29 -34.10
CA THR A 339 13.41 -20.70 -35.47
C THR A 339 14.60 -20.55 -36.40
N GLN A 340 14.57 -21.35 -37.48
CA GLN A 340 15.44 -21.26 -38.66
C GLN A 340 15.44 -19.86 -39.31
N ASP A 341 14.57 -18.95 -38.87
CA ASP A 341 14.46 -17.57 -39.35
C ASP A 341 15.66 -16.71 -38.94
N LEU A 342 16.29 -16.97 -37.78
CA LEU A 342 17.58 -16.36 -37.44
C LEU A 342 18.70 -16.75 -38.42
N ALA A 343 18.61 -17.95 -39.02
CA ALA A 343 19.54 -18.40 -40.07
C ALA A 343 19.22 -17.80 -41.44
N ARG A 344 18.05 -17.14 -41.60
CA ARG A 344 17.59 -16.52 -42.87
C ARG A 344 17.65 -14.99 -42.88
N ILE A 345 18.22 -14.38 -41.86
CA ILE A 345 18.44 -12.94 -41.86
C ILE A 345 19.58 -12.63 -42.85
N ASP A 346 19.21 -12.15 -44.02
CA ASP A 346 20.14 -11.91 -45.17
C ASP A 346 21.26 -10.90 -44.85
N HIS A 347 21.15 -10.17 -43.75
CA HIS A 347 22.12 -9.19 -43.29
C HIS A 347 22.49 -9.37 -41.79
N TRP A 348 22.58 -10.63 -41.33
CA TRP A 348 23.08 -10.86 -39.98
C TRP A 348 24.49 -10.28 -39.87
N PRO A 349 24.72 -9.35 -38.92
CA PRO A 349 26.03 -8.77 -38.71
C PRO A 349 26.99 -9.90 -38.30
N THR A 350 27.89 -10.28 -39.20
CA THR A 350 28.94 -11.23 -38.86
C THR A 350 29.90 -10.59 -37.89
N LEU A 351 29.65 -10.84 -36.61
CA LEU A 351 30.57 -10.42 -35.57
C LEU A 351 31.89 -11.16 -35.76
N PRO A 352 33.03 -10.45 -35.83
CA PRO A 352 34.32 -11.10 -35.89
C PRO A 352 34.43 -12.15 -34.77
N ASN A 353 34.88 -13.37 -35.07
CA ASN A 353 35.02 -14.44 -34.09
C ASN A 353 35.77 -14.02 -32.84
N SER A 354 36.68 -13.03 -32.94
CA SER A 354 37.37 -12.45 -31.78
C SER A 354 36.45 -11.68 -30.82
N VAL A 355 35.43 -11.01 -31.35
CA VAL A 355 34.45 -10.26 -30.56
C VAL A 355 33.50 -11.25 -29.87
N LEU A 356 32.99 -12.24 -30.60
CA LEU A 356 32.14 -13.30 -30.07
C LEU A 356 32.82 -14.07 -28.93
N VAL A 357 34.06 -14.53 -29.18
CA VAL A 357 34.85 -15.23 -28.16
C VAL A 357 35.15 -14.35 -26.95
N SER A 358 35.40 -13.06 -27.15
CA SER A 358 35.62 -12.15 -26.04
C SER A 358 34.35 -11.91 -25.20
N ALA A 359 33.19 -11.79 -25.84
CA ALA A 359 31.89 -11.65 -25.19
C ALA A 359 31.52 -12.92 -24.41
N ILE A 360 31.66 -14.10 -25.00
CA ILE A 360 31.46 -15.39 -24.31
C ILE A 360 32.41 -15.52 -23.11
N ARG A 361 33.67 -15.15 -23.25
CA ARG A 361 34.63 -15.19 -22.12
C ARG A 361 34.26 -14.20 -21.03
N CYS A 362 33.77 -13.04 -21.38
CA CYS A 362 33.30 -12.04 -20.42
C CYS A 362 32.07 -12.55 -19.65
N TRP A 363 31.09 -13.12 -20.38
CA TRP A 363 29.90 -13.72 -19.77
C TRP A 363 30.28 -14.94 -18.90
N TRP A 364 31.12 -15.83 -19.33
CA TRP A 364 31.62 -16.96 -18.56
C TRP A 364 32.36 -16.50 -17.29
N ARG A 365 33.02 -15.34 -17.33
CA ARG A 365 33.70 -14.76 -16.17
C ARG A 365 32.72 -14.20 -15.16
N SER A 366 31.65 -13.57 -15.61
CA SER A 366 30.58 -13.02 -14.74
C SER A 366 29.77 -14.12 -14.03
N GLN A 367 29.67 -15.31 -14.60
CA GLN A 367 28.97 -16.46 -14.02
C GLN A 367 29.78 -17.26 -12.99
N ARG A 368 31.05 -16.92 -12.80
CA ARG A 368 31.93 -17.65 -11.87
C ARG A 368 32.33 -16.80 -10.71
N GLU A 369 31.89 -17.20 -9.51
CA GLU A 369 32.31 -16.62 -8.26
C GLU A 369 33.37 -17.50 -7.58
N GLY A 370 34.33 -16.86 -6.89
CA GLY A 370 35.30 -17.54 -6.02
C GLY A 370 36.64 -17.90 -6.66
N TRP A 371 37.30 -18.93 -6.10
CA TRP A 371 38.66 -19.35 -6.44
C TRP A 371 38.88 -19.75 -7.93
N PRO A 372 37.93 -20.39 -8.63
CA PRO A 372 38.10 -20.72 -10.05
C PRO A 372 38.26 -19.49 -10.95
N ALA A 373 37.67 -18.34 -10.59
CA ALA A 373 37.79 -17.11 -11.37
C ALA A 373 39.24 -16.56 -11.31
N ARG A 374 39.90 -16.64 -10.17
CA ARG A 374 41.29 -16.18 -10.00
C ARG A 374 42.29 -17.02 -10.75
N VAL A 375 42.12 -18.35 -10.81
CA VAL A 375 42.95 -19.25 -11.54
C VAL A 375 42.84 -18.98 -13.04
N HIS A 376 41.66 -18.75 -13.56
CA HIS A 376 41.40 -18.45 -14.99
C HIS A 376 42.02 -17.10 -15.41
N ASP A 377 41.97 -16.09 -14.53
CA ASP A 377 42.59 -14.78 -14.76
C ASP A 377 44.12 -14.90 -14.79
N PHE A 378 44.71 -15.75 -13.94
CA PHE A 378 46.13 -16.03 -13.93
C PHE A 378 46.57 -16.68 -15.28
N TYR A 379 45.84 -17.69 -15.77
CA TYR A 379 46.15 -18.34 -17.06
C TYR A 379 45.95 -17.37 -18.25
N ASN A 380 44.95 -16.51 -18.22
CA ASN A 380 44.76 -15.50 -19.26
C ASN A 380 45.90 -14.47 -19.31
N ARG A 381 46.45 -14.07 -18.15
CA ARG A 381 47.62 -13.16 -18.11
C ARG A 381 48.87 -13.82 -18.67
N ILE A 382 49.10 -15.10 -18.33
CA ILE A 382 50.24 -15.89 -18.91
C ILE A 382 50.09 -16.06 -20.40
N ALA A 383 48.90 -16.43 -20.89
CA ALA A 383 48.64 -16.60 -22.31
C ALA A 383 48.79 -15.28 -23.09
N ALA A 384 48.35 -14.15 -22.52
CA ALA A 384 48.56 -12.82 -23.12
C ALA A 384 50.05 -12.45 -23.18
N GLY A 385 50.83 -12.79 -22.14
CA GLY A 385 52.28 -12.57 -22.11
C GLY A 385 53.04 -13.42 -23.11
N LEU A 386 52.62 -14.69 -23.31
CA LEU A 386 53.27 -15.59 -24.30
C LEU A 386 52.94 -15.27 -25.76
N VAL A 387 51.75 -14.70 -26.03
CA VAL A 387 51.33 -14.35 -27.39
C VAL A 387 51.86 -12.97 -27.82
N TRP A 388 52.24 -12.13 -26.88
CA TRP A 388 52.73 -10.76 -27.16
C TRP A 388 53.97 -10.69 -28.05
N PRO A 389 55.04 -11.50 -27.86
CA PRO A 389 56.20 -11.54 -28.75
C PRO A 389 55.86 -12.10 -30.12
N LEU A 390 54.96 -13.09 -30.25
CA LEU A 390 54.50 -13.65 -31.53
C LEU A 390 53.69 -12.66 -32.37
N ARG A 391 52.89 -11.82 -31.73
CA ARG A 391 52.16 -10.71 -32.41
C ARG A 391 53.10 -9.63 -32.92
N ARG A 392 54.23 -9.40 -32.27
CA ARG A 392 55.22 -8.41 -32.71
C ARG A 392 56.00 -8.92 -33.94
N LEU A 393 56.35 -10.22 -33.98
CA LEU A 393 56.97 -10.86 -35.14
C LEU A 393 56.05 -10.89 -36.37
N ARG A 394 54.75 -11.09 -36.19
CA ARG A 394 53.76 -11.11 -37.29
C ARG A 394 53.50 -9.72 -37.89
N ARG A 395 53.73 -8.63 -37.15
CA ARG A 395 53.67 -7.24 -37.67
C ARG A 395 54.87 -6.85 -38.52
N SER A 396 55.98 -7.54 -38.38
CA SER A 396 57.21 -7.30 -39.17
C SER A 396 57.19 -7.87 -40.57
N VAL A 397 56.21 -8.73 -40.89
CA VAL A 397 56.14 -9.49 -42.18
C VAL A 397 54.91 -9.10 -42.98
N ARG A 398 54.28 -7.97 -42.77
CA ARG A 398 53.13 -7.50 -43.60
C ARG A 398 53.56 -6.39 -44.57
N ASP A 399 53.30 -6.68 -45.85
CA ASP A 399 53.49 -5.84 -47.03
C ASP A 399 52.84 -4.46 -46.91
N PRO A 400 53.42 -3.44 -47.61
CA PRO A 400 52.99 -2.03 -47.47
C PRO A 400 51.73 -1.65 -48.24
N ALA A 401 50.89 -2.58 -48.70
CA ALA A 401 49.76 -2.29 -49.59
C ALA A 401 48.40 -2.02 -48.94
N ASP A 402 48.28 -2.08 -47.59
CA ASP A 402 46.96 -1.88 -46.90
C ASP A 402 46.97 -0.58 -46.09
N ARG A 403 47.01 0.57 -46.80
CA ARG A 403 46.77 1.89 -46.21
C ARG A 403 45.32 2.27 -46.41
N GLY A 404 44.54 2.08 -45.38
CA GLY A 404 43.20 2.67 -45.45
C GLY A 404 42.18 2.25 -44.42
N ILE A 405 42.49 2.27 -43.09
CA ILE A 405 41.49 2.45 -42.03
C ILE A 405 42.28 2.76 -40.73
N PRO A 406 42.10 3.90 -40.08
CA PRO A 406 42.75 4.17 -38.79
C PRO A 406 42.18 3.30 -37.69
N PRO A 407 43.00 2.73 -36.79
CA PRO A 407 42.51 1.95 -35.68
C PRO A 407 41.82 2.86 -34.66
N ALA A 408 40.60 2.51 -34.31
CA ALA A 408 39.92 3.12 -33.20
C ALA A 408 40.80 3.01 -31.93
N ARG A 409 41.13 4.14 -31.36
CA ARG A 409 41.85 4.25 -30.05
C ARG A 409 40.99 3.59 -28.95
N VAL A 410 41.44 2.43 -28.51
CA VAL A 410 40.98 1.88 -27.22
C VAL A 410 41.73 2.66 -26.14
N ALA A 411 41.02 3.58 -25.51
CA ALA A 411 41.52 4.26 -24.32
C ALA A 411 41.67 3.21 -23.21
N SER A 412 42.91 3.06 -22.74
CA SER A 412 43.21 2.36 -21.50
C SER A 412 42.88 3.33 -20.38
N ASP A 413 41.76 3.16 -19.73
CA ASP A 413 41.48 3.80 -18.46
C ASP A 413 41.35 2.75 -17.38
N SER A 414 42.30 2.81 -16.49
CA SER A 414 42.38 2.05 -15.25
C SER A 414 41.52 2.72 -14.21
N GLY A 415 40.48 2.01 -13.75
CA GLY A 415 39.87 2.41 -12.50
C GLY A 415 38.35 2.22 -12.43
N TYR A 416 37.94 1.31 -11.58
CA TYR A 416 36.66 1.17 -10.90
C TYR A 416 35.39 0.73 -11.65
N GLY A 417 34.94 -0.46 -11.29
CA GLY A 417 33.56 -0.82 -10.95
C GLY A 417 32.45 -0.49 -11.95
N GLY A 418 32.11 -1.42 -12.84
CA GLY A 418 30.93 -1.24 -13.67
C GLY A 418 30.70 -2.37 -14.68
N THR A 419 30.37 -3.56 -14.22
CA THR A 419 30.10 -4.73 -15.08
C THR A 419 28.65 -4.83 -15.58
N GLY A 420 27.80 -3.84 -15.31
CA GLY A 420 26.40 -3.81 -15.77
C GLY A 420 26.14 -3.05 -17.07
N LEU A 421 27.04 -2.14 -17.46
CA LEU A 421 26.77 -1.17 -18.54
C LEU A 421 27.03 -1.68 -19.97
N CYS A 422 27.78 -2.75 -20.16
CA CYS A 422 28.16 -3.18 -21.52
C CYS A 422 27.06 -3.99 -22.24
N ALA A 423 26.29 -4.78 -21.52
CA ALA A 423 25.19 -5.57 -22.10
C ALA A 423 23.94 -4.70 -22.35
N THR A 424 23.63 -3.79 -21.43
CA THR A 424 22.46 -2.89 -21.53
C THR A 424 22.63 -1.88 -22.66
N ALA A 425 23.80 -1.30 -22.81
CA ALA A 425 24.08 -0.37 -23.92
C ALA A 425 24.06 -1.01 -25.31
N MET A 426 24.36 -2.29 -25.40
CA MET A 426 24.32 -3.05 -26.66
C MET A 426 22.87 -3.42 -27.02
N VAL A 427 22.07 -3.77 -26.04
CA VAL A 427 20.62 -4.06 -26.21
C VAL A 427 19.85 -2.77 -26.54
N GLU A 428 20.17 -1.65 -25.93
CA GLU A 428 19.56 -0.35 -26.26
C GLU A 428 19.91 0.10 -27.68
N ARG A 429 21.14 -0.03 -28.14
CA ARG A 429 21.50 0.28 -29.53
C ARG A 429 20.84 -0.65 -30.56
N MET A 430 20.58 -1.89 -30.20
CA MET A 430 19.80 -2.80 -31.05
C MET A 430 18.32 -2.38 -31.09
N ARG A 431 17.77 -1.95 -29.99
CA ARG A 431 16.39 -1.43 -29.88
C ARG A 431 16.19 -0.14 -30.69
N GLU A 432 17.11 0.79 -30.61
CA GLU A 432 17.06 2.05 -31.39
C GLU A 432 17.17 1.81 -32.91
N ARG A 433 17.93 0.82 -33.36
CA ARG A 433 18.05 0.47 -34.80
C ARG A 433 16.83 -0.28 -35.31
N SER A 434 16.12 -1.05 -34.46
CA SER A 434 14.90 -1.78 -34.84
C SER A 434 13.71 -0.83 -35.03
N ILE A 435 13.69 0.33 -34.32
CA ILE A 435 12.62 1.33 -34.42
C ILE A 435 12.80 2.27 -35.64
N ALA A 436 13.96 2.31 -36.26
CA ALA A 436 14.30 3.22 -37.36
C ALA A 436 14.07 2.66 -38.77
N SER A 437 13.34 1.56 -38.96
CA SER A 437 12.93 1.12 -40.32
C SER A 437 11.57 1.71 -40.67
N PRO A 438 11.48 2.64 -41.63
CA PRO A 438 10.21 3.12 -42.14
C PRO A 438 9.59 2.03 -43.05
N VAL A 439 8.39 1.58 -42.67
CA VAL A 439 7.52 0.92 -43.65
C VAL A 439 7.02 2.02 -44.59
N ALA A 440 7.68 2.17 -45.72
CA ALA A 440 7.19 2.91 -46.86
C ALA A 440 6.41 1.99 -47.78
N GLY A 441 5.13 2.27 -47.93
CA GLY A 441 4.37 2.21 -49.12
C GLY A 441 4.06 0.83 -49.75
N ALA A 442 2.77 0.51 -49.82
CA ALA A 442 2.08 0.25 -51.08
C ALA A 442 0.56 0.08 -50.80
N ALA A 443 -0.16 0.95 -51.48
CA ALA A 443 -1.47 0.86 -52.10
C ALA A 443 -2.53 -0.08 -51.49
#